data_73f7c0e5445a0b98cd815346d8520c6e
#
_entry.id   73f7c0e5445a0b98cd815346d8520c6e
#
_cell.length_a   1.000
_cell.length_b   1.000
_cell.length_c   1.000
_cell.angle_alpha   90.00
_cell.angle_beta   90.00
_cell.angle_gamma   90.00
#
_symmetry.space_group_name_H-M   'P 1'
#
loop_
_entity.id
_entity.type
_entity.pdbx_description
1 polymer ?
#
loop_
_entity_poly.entity_id
_entity_poly.type
_entity_poly.pdbx_seq_one_letter_code
_entity_poly.pdbx_strand_id
1 'polypeptide(L)'
;MSQLKSLKAPEQTRWAMPLAVLLLAVVAYLGYTAGRSERVVTEEVDCMSGQEVIGCTLSDGWDISVPLDVAWTDASGFHQSGRPDCLPPTGLGTEGPVQISWTEVEVDGRSWRQVLHVACSY
;
A
#
# COMPACT_ATOMS: atom_id res chain seq x y z
N MET A 1 33.57 20.63 57.70
CA MET A 1 32.77 21.61 56.92
C MET A 1 32.88 21.27 55.44
N SER A 2 31.88 20.61 54.96
CA SER A 2 31.83 20.17 53.54
C SER A 2 31.28 21.30 52.69
N GLN A 3 32.11 21.86 51.83
CA GLN A 3 31.76 22.80 50.78
C GLN A 3 31.09 22.01 49.65
N LEU A 4 29.77 22.03 49.60
CA LEU A 4 29.03 21.62 48.40
C LEU A 4 29.29 22.67 47.31
N LYS A 5 30.25 22.38 46.42
CA LYS A 5 30.41 23.10 45.16
C LYS A 5 29.17 22.85 44.30
N SER A 6 28.30 23.85 44.26
CA SER A 6 27.22 23.92 43.30
C SER A 6 27.84 23.85 41.90
N LEU A 7 27.69 22.69 41.23
CA LEU A 7 27.99 22.51 39.81
C LEU A 7 26.94 23.30 39.04
N LYS A 8 27.28 24.54 38.71
CA LYS A 8 26.52 25.35 37.76
C LYS A 8 26.57 24.65 36.42
N ALA A 9 25.48 24.00 36.01
CA ALA A 9 25.37 23.38 34.70
C ALA A 9 25.65 24.44 33.63
N PRO A 10 26.49 24.15 32.64
CA PRO A 10 26.85 25.13 31.62
C PRO A 10 25.62 25.56 30.85
N GLU A 11 25.47 26.84 30.69
CA GLU A 11 24.34 27.52 30.03
C GLU A 11 24.10 27.04 28.59
N GLN A 12 25.11 26.39 27.98
CA GLN A 12 25.05 25.72 26.67
C GLN A 12 24.07 24.55 26.59
N THR A 13 23.71 23.92 27.71
CA THR A 13 22.80 22.76 27.75
C THR A 13 21.34 23.19 27.50
N ARG A 14 21.01 24.47 27.67
CA ARG A 14 19.63 24.98 27.50
C ARG A 14 19.19 25.03 26.04
N TRP A 15 20.11 25.15 25.10
CA TRP A 15 19.83 25.20 23.65
C TRP A 15 19.99 23.84 22.97
N ALA A 16 20.73 22.91 23.58
CA ALA A 16 20.94 21.58 23.01
C ALA A 16 19.67 20.70 23.02
N MET A 17 18.83 20.82 24.06
CA MET A 17 17.56 20.07 24.12
C MET A 17 16.56 20.41 23.00
N PRO A 18 16.24 21.69 22.74
CA PRO A 18 15.28 22.00 21.67
C PRO A 18 15.80 21.64 20.27
N LEU A 19 17.11 21.71 20.04
CA LEU A 19 17.73 21.28 18.78
C LEU A 19 17.65 19.77 18.59
N ALA A 20 17.87 18.98 19.62
CA ALA A 20 17.76 17.52 19.54
C ALA A 20 16.31 17.07 19.27
N VAL A 21 15.34 17.70 19.91
CA VAL A 21 13.91 17.42 19.68
C VAL A 21 13.51 17.79 18.24
N LEU A 22 13.99 18.91 17.73
CA LEU A 22 13.70 19.35 16.35
C LEU A 22 14.31 18.39 15.32
N LEU A 23 15.54 17.92 15.53
CA LEU A 23 16.18 16.93 14.67
C LEU A 23 15.42 15.60 14.68
N LEU A 24 14.99 15.10 15.83
CA LEU A 24 14.18 13.89 15.93
C LEU A 24 12.84 14.03 15.23
N ALA A 25 12.19 15.19 15.35
CA ALA A 25 10.92 15.46 14.64
C ALA A 25 11.11 15.48 13.12
N VAL A 26 12.20 16.07 12.62
CA VAL A 26 12.52 16.09 11.19
C VAL A 26 12.81 14.68 10.66
N VAL A 27 13.61 13.89 11.38
CA VAL A 27 13.91 12.51 10.99
C VAL A 27 12.65 11.64 10.99
N ALA A 28 11.80 11.78 12.02
CA ALA A 28 10.52 11.07 12.09
C ALA A 28 9.58 11.48 10.95
N TYR A 29 9.52 12.76 10.60
CA TYR A 29 8.71 13.26 9.49
C TYR A 29 9.21 12.76 8.15
N LEU A 30 10.53 12.78 7.91
CA LEU A 30 11.13 12.26 6.68
C LEU A 30 10.94 10.75 6.55
N GLY A 31 11.09 9.99 7.65
CA GLY A 31 10.82 8.56 7.68
C GLY A 31 9.36 8.24 7.40
N TYR A 32 8.44 9.03 7.96
CA TYR A 32 7.00 8.89 7.72
C TYR A 32 6.61 9.19 6.26
N THR A 33 7.19 10.24 5.66
CA THR A 33 6.91 10.58 4.24
C THR A 33 7.54 9.58 3.29
N ALA A 34 8.75 9.07 3.57
CA ALA A 34 9.40 8.04 2.77
C ALA A 34 8.66 6.69 2.85
N GLY A 35 8.10 6.33 4.00
CA GLY A 35 7.31 5.11 4.17
C GLY A 35 5.92 5.13 3.52
N ARG A 36 5.45 6.31 3.07
CA ARG A 36 4.15 6.47 2.39
C ARG A 36 4.19 6.36 0.88
N SER A 37 5.29 5.98 0.29
CA SER A 37 5.44 5.94 -1.17
C SER A 37 4.80 4.72 -1.85
N GLU A 38 4.09 3.87 -1.13
CA GLU A 38 3.24 2.85 -1.74
C GLU A 38 2.02 3.54 -2.38
N ARG A 39 2.11 3.76 -3.68
CA ARG A 39 1.00 4.29 -4.47
C ARG A 39 0.07 3.15 -4.80
N VAL A 40 -1.09 3.14 -4.15
CA VAL A 40 -2.20 2.31 -4.61
C VAL A 40 -2.83 3.00 -5.81
N VAL A 41 -2.85 2.29 -6.93
CA VAL A 41 -3.50 2.73 -8.17
C VAL A 41 -4.82 1.99 -8.29
N THR A 42 -5.88 2.72 -8.60
CA THR A 42 -7.21 2.17 -8.85
C THR A 42 -7.59 2.50 -10.29
N GLU A 43 -7.90 1.49 -11.07
CA GLU A 43 -8.31 1.64 -12.47
C GLU A 43 -9.34 0.60 -12.90
N GLU A 44 -10.07 0.92 -13.96
CA GLU A 44 -11.00 -0.02 -14.59
C GLU A 44 -10.25 -0.82 -15.65
N VAL A 45 -10.42 -2.14 -15.61
CA VAL A 45 -9.70 -3.07 -16.46
C VAL A 45 -10.61 -4.15 -17.00
N ASP A 46 -10.26 -4.69 -18.15
CA ASP A 46 -10.88 -5.88 -18.71
C ASP A 46 -10.14 -7.12 -18.23
N CYS A 47 -10.90 -8.10 -17.76
CA CYS A 47 -10.35 -9.33 -17.20
C CYS A 47 -10.78 -10.55 -18.02
N MET A 48 -9.84 -11.47 -18.17
CA MET A 48 -10.05 -12.79 -18.75
C MET A 48 -9.87 -13.87 -17.70
N SER A 49 -10.77 -14.81 -17.59
CA SER A 49 -10.58 -15.93 -16.71
C SER A 49 -9.90 -17.11 -17.44
N GLY A 50 -8.79 -17.57 -16.84
CA GLY A 50 -8.20 -18.86 -17.13
C GLY A 50 -8.73 -19.94 -16.18
N GLN A 51 -8.18 -21.15 -16.24
CA GLN A 51 -8.60 -22.26 -15.38
C GLN A 51 -8.25 -22.01 -13.90
N GLU A 52 -7.10 -21.40 -13.63
CA GLU A 52 -6.58 -21.19 -12.25
C GLU A 52 -6.25 -19.73 -11.96
N VAL A 53 -6.19 -18.89 -12.96
CA VAL A 53 -5.75 -17.51 -12.83
C VAL A 53 -6.68 -16.60 -13.64
N ILE A 54 -6.99 -15.46 -13.07
CA ILE A 54 -7.68 -14.37 -13.75
C ILE A 54 -6.63 -13.35 -14.15
N GLY A 55 -6.50 -13.09 -15.43
CA GLY A 55 -5.62 -12.06 -15.98
C GLY A 55 -6.42 -10.82 -16.32
N CYS A 56 -5.90 -9.65 -15.95
CA CYS A 56 -6.48 -8.36 -16.34
C CYS A 56 -5.41 -7.52 -17.01
N THR A 57 -5.80 -6.76 -18.03
CA THR A 57 -4.88 -5.88 -18.75
C THR A 57 -5.04 -4.46 -18.24
N LEU A 58 -3.97 -3.89 -17.69
CA LEU A 58 -3.92 -2.52 -17.18
C LEU A 58 -3.92 -1.50 -18.33
N SER A 59 -4.23 -0.26 -18.01
CA SER A 59 -4.28 0.85 -18.97
C SER A 59 -2.95 1.11 -19.70
N ASP A 60 -1.83 0.73 -19.11
CA ASP A 60 -0.49 0.80 -19.70
C ASP A 60 -0.11 -0.44 -20.54
N GLY A 61 -1.02 -1.39 -20.70
CA GLY A 61 -0.82 -2.63 -21.47
C GLY A 61 -0.14 -3.76 -20.70
N TRP A 62 0.08 -3.57 -19.39
CA TRP A 62 0.64 -4.62 -18.54
C TRP A 62 -0.43 -5.61 -18.11
N ASP A 63 -0.13 -6.90 -18.19
CA ASP A 63 -1.02 -7.95 -17.70
C ASP A 63 -0.75 -8.23 -16.23
N ILE A 64 -1.81 -8.17 -15.42
CA ILE A 64 -1.75 -8.44 -13.98
C ILE A 64 -2.65 -9.63 -13.64
N SER A 65 -2.19 -10.48 -12.73
CA SER A 65 -2.96 -11.62 -12.25
C SER A 65 -3.75 -11.24 -11.00
N VAL A 66 -5.03 -11.57 -10.97
CA VAL A 66 -5.88 -11.42 -9.80
C VAL A 66 -5.90 -12.76 -9.06
N PRO A 67 -5.49 -12.80 -7.79
CA PRO A 67 -5.61 -14.01 -6.99
C PRO A 67 -7.08 -14.44 -6.84
N LEU A 68 -7.36 -15.74 -6.81
CA LEU A 68 -8.72 -16.25 -6.60
C LEU A 68 -9.25 -15.93 -5.19
N ASP A 69 -8.35 -15.61 -4.28
CA ASP A 69 -8.65 -15.23 -2.89
C ASP A 69 -8.15 -13.81 -2.64
N VAL A 70 -8.90 -12.83 -3.13
CA VAL A 70 -8.60 -11.41 -3.02
C VAL A 70 -9.69 -10.72 -2.20
N ALA A 71 -9.33 -9.63 -1.52
CA ALA A 71 -10.34 -8.78 -0.89
C ALA A 71 -11.19 -8.07 -1.96
N TRP A 72 -12.50 -8.02 -1.79
CA TRP A 72 -13.41 -7.42 -2.76
C TRP A 72 -14.65 -6.81 -2.13
N THR A 73 -15.30 -5.94 -2.87
CA THR A 73 -16.56 -5.30 -2.47
C THR A 73 -17.61 -5.45 -3.56
N ASP A 74 -18.86 -5.60 -3.13
CA ASP A 74 -20.05 -5.56 -3.98
C ASP A 74 -21.14 -4.72 -3.33
N ALA A 75 -22.34 -4.77 -3.87
CA ALA A 75 -23.51 -4.06 -3.33
C ALA A 75 -23.89 -4.52 -1.90
N SER A 76 -23.49 -5.74 -1.49
CA SER A 76 -23.77 -6.28 -0.15
C SER A 76 -22.72 -5.88 0.88
N GLY A 77 -21.54 -5.43 0.48
CA GLY A 77 -20.49 -4.97 1.36
C GLY A 77 -19.09 -5.48 1.03
N PHE A 78 -18.23 -5.45 2.03
CA PHE A 78 -16.82 -5.84 1.93
C PHE A 78 -16.61 -7.30 2.29
N HIS A 79 -15.87 -8.02 1.45
CA HIS A 79 -15.47 -9.40 1.62
C HIS A 79 -13.94 -9.47 1.75
N GLN A 80 -13.44 -10.10 2.81
CA GLN A 80 -11.99 -10.19 3.06
C GLN A 80 -11.30 -11.19 2.15
N SER A 81 -12.04 -12.18 1.65
CA SER A 81 -11.51 -13.27 0.85
C SER A 81 -12.60 -13.85 -0.04
N GLY A 82 -12.21 -14.69 -0.96
CA GLY A 82 -13.11 -15.37 -1.88
C GLY A 82 -13.03 -14.80 -3.28
N ARG A 83 -13.81 -15.38 -4.16
CA ARG A 83 -13.86 -14.98 -5.56
C ARG A 83 -14.86 -13.84 -5.74
N PRO A 84 -14.44 -12.69 -6.30
CA PRO A 84 -15.36 -11.61 -6.68
C PRO A 84 -16.39 -12.08 -7.71
N ASP A 85 -17.66 -11.75 -7.47
CA ASP A 85 -18.76 -12.15 -8.34
C ASP A 85 -18.73 -11.48 -9.72
N CYS A 86 -18.08 -10.30 -9.80
CA CYS A 86 -17.93 -9.56 -11.06
C CYS A 86 -16.79 -10.06 -11.95
N LEU A 87 -15.99 -11.01 -11.48
CA LEU A 87 -14.99 -11.66 -12.31
C LEU A 87 -15.62 -12.79 -13.14
N PRO A 88 -15.14 -13.00 -14.37
CA PRO A 88 -15.71 -14.03 -15.22
C PRO A 88 -15.62 -15.40 -14.55
N PRO A 89 -16.61 -16.29 -14.75
CA PRO A 89 -16.58 -17.65 -14.22
C PRO A 89 -15.38 -18.43 -14.78
N THR A 90 -14.98 -19.48 -14.08
CA THR A 90 -13.91 -20.37 -14.57
C THR A 90 -14.24 -20.94 -15.94
N GLY A 91 -13.33 -20.77 -16.88
CA GLY A 91 -13.54 -21.09 -18.27
C GLY A 91 -13.69 -19.81 -19.11
N LEU A 92 -13.44 -19.87 -20.35
CA LEU A 92 -13.34 -18.77 -21.33
C LEU A 92 -14.46 -17.73 -21.18
N GLY A 93 -14.23 -16.67 -20.44
CA GLY A 93 -15.13 -15.53 -20.32
C GLY A 93 -14.34 -14.24 -20.21
N THR A 94 -14.80 -13.22 -20.89
CA THR A 94 -14.38 -11.83 -20.68
C THR A 94 -15.55 -11.11 -20.03
N GLU A 95 -15.33 -10.52 -18.89
CA GLU A 95 -16.24 -9.55 -18.30
C GLU A 95 -15.46 -8.27 -17.96
N GLY A 96 -16.06 -7.17 -18.22
CA GLY A 96 -15.48 -5.88 -17.89
C GLY A 96 -16.47 -4.76 -18.12
N PRO A 97 -16.15 -3.54 -17.69
CA PRO A 97 -14.94 -3.22 -16.92
C PRO A 97 -15.06 -3.59 -15.45
N VAL A 98 -13.97 -4.04 -14.86
CA VAL A 98 -13.84 -4.33 -13.44
C VAL A 98 -12.88 -3.33 -12.83
N GLN A 99 -13.23 -2.75 -11.68
CA GLN A 99 -12.34 -1.84 -10.97
C GLN A 99 -11.42 -2.63 -10.06
N ILE A 100 -10.12 -2.49 -10.24
CA ILE A 100 -9.10 -3.10 -9.38
C ILE A 100 -8.24 -2.04 -8.72
N SER A 101 -7.76 -2.33 -7.53
CA SER A 101 -6.74 -1.55 -6.84
C SER A 101 -5.48 -2.40 -6.71
N TRP A 102 -4.37 -1.87 -7.17
CA TRP A 102 -3.09 -2.55 -7.17
C TRP A 102 -1.96 -1.64 -6.71
N THR A 103 -0.87 -2.22 -6.30
CA THR A 103 0.36 -1.52 -5.93
C THR A 103 1.57 -2.18 -6.57
N GLU A 104 2.60 -1.39 -6.78
CA GLU A 104 3.90 -1.90 -7.17
C GLU A 104 4.70 -2.24 -5.91
N VAL A 105 5.18 -3.47 -5.85
CA VAL A 105 6.01 -3.97 -4.76
C VAL A 105 7.43 -4.16 -5.28
N GLU A 106 8.41 -3.64 -4.57
CA GLU A 106 9.82 -3.81 -4.88
C GLU A 106 10.55 -4.46 -3.72
N VAL A 107 11.22 -5.58 -3.98
CA VAL A 107 12.05 -6.30 -3.01
C VAL A 107 13.33 -6.74 -3.71
N ASP A 108 14.47 -6.38 -3.15
CA ASP A 108 15.81 -6.77 -3.64
C ASP A 108 16.04 -6.46 -5.13
N GLY A 109 15.56 -5.30 -5.59
CA GLY A 109 15.70 -4.86 -6.98
C GLY A 109 14.79 -5.59 -7.97
N ARG A 110 13.83 -6.36 -7.48
CA ARG A 110 12.75 -6.97 -8.27
C ARG A 110 11.44 -6.28 -7.97
N SER A 111 10.76 -5.82 -9.00
CA SER A 111 9.44 -5.22 -8.86
C SER A 111 8.38 -6.10 -9.51
N TRP A 112 7.19 -6.11 -8.89
CA TRP A 112 5.99 -6.71 -9.47
C TRP A 112 4.76 -5.90 -9.04
N ARG A 113 3.67 -6.10 -9.74
CA ARG A 113 2.40 -5.47 -9.40
C ARG A 113 1.49 -6.49 -8.72
N GLN A 114 0.90 -6.10 -7.62
CA GLN A 114 0.02 -6.95 -6.83
C GLN A 114 -1.36 -6.33 -6.71
N VAL A 115 -2.39 -7.10 -7.02
CA VAL A 115 -3.78 -6.69 -6.78
C VAL A 115 -4.09 -6.78 -5.30
N LEU A 116 -4.61 -5.70 -4.75
CA LEU A 116 -4.99 -5.58 -3.35
C LEU A 116 -6.49 -5.75 -3.15
N HIS A 117 -7.28 -5.30 -4.10
CA HIS A 117 -8.74 -5.23 -3.96
C HIS A 117 -9.43 -5.20 -5.32
N VAL A 118 -10.59 -5.81 -5.39
CA VAL A 118 -11.50 -5.77 -6.53
C VAL A 118 -12.81 -5.11 -6.11
N ALA A 119 -13.25 -4.10 -6.83
CA ALA A 119 -14.55 -3.48 -6.61
C ALA A 119 -15.51 -3.91 -7.72
N CYS A 120 -16.51 -4.66 -7.33
CA CYS A 120 -17.63 -5.01 -8.19
C CYS A 120 -18.67 -3.89 -8.10
N SER A 121 -18.55 -2.89 -8.96
CA SER A 121 -19.56 -1.83 -9.08
C SER A 121 -20.71 -2.32 -9.96
N TYR A 122 -21.90 -2.14 -9.45
CA TYR A 122 -23.14 -2.31 -10.20
C TYR A 122 -23.80 -0.96 -10.44
#